data_157c9a0fbac68a5c7427812882b83847
#
_entry.id   157c9a0fbac68a5c7427812882b83847
#
_cell.length_a   1.000
_cell.length_b   1.000
_cell.length_c   1.000
_cell.angle_alpha   90.00
_cell.angle_beta   90.00
_cell.angle_gamma   90.00
#
_symmetry.space_group_name_H-M   'P 1'
#
loop_
_entity.id
_entity.type
_entity.pdbx_description
1 polymer ?
#
loop_
_entity_poly.entity_id
_entity_poly.type
_entity_poly.pdbx_seq_one_letter_code
_entity_poly.pdbx_strand_id
1 'polypeptide(L)'
;MVPPQLVLASDPWQGHDVGGLFVGLFAGAAVLVGLTVYLASRLAPANFRRYTPVRVCRDVSLLAVALGSALYVWGLFHLLLTDEQDQAEECELRRPAGVARLVGLRGDFVPLRLVCETPNGHDYDVVVPGYINPSLTVLLLLALAGAVAAGLLHRGQRSSTRKKG
;
A
#
# COMPACT_ATOMS: atom_id res chain seq x y z
N MET A 1 -26.75 36.02 4.38
CA MET A 1 -27.22 34.70 3.92
C MET A 1 -25.99 33.92 3.48
N VAL A 2 -25.46 33.03 4.32
CA VAL A 2 -24.37 32.14 4.00
C VAL A 2 -25.01 30.96 3.26
N PRO A 3 -24.52 30.54 2.06
CA PRO A 3 -25.05 29.39 1.38
C PRO A 3 -24.85 28.15 2.27
N PRO A 4 -25.82 27.23 2.31
CA PRO A 4 -25.60 25.96 3.01
C PRO A 4 -24.49 25.26 2.26
N GLN A 5 -23.30 25.22 2.86
CA GLN A 5 -22.26 24.30 2.49
C GLN A 5 -22.90 22.92 2.64
N LEU A 6 -23.11 22.22 1.53
CA LEU A 6 -23.31 20.78 1.52
C LEU A 6 -21.99 20.18 2.04
N VAL A 7 -21.82 20.25 3.34
CA VAL A 7 -20.91 19.35 4.03
C VAL A 7 -21.58 17.99 3.83
N LEU A 8 -21.06 17.20 2.91
CA LEU A 8 -21.23 15.77 3.02
C LEU A 8 -20.66 15.43 4.41
N ALA A 9 -21.57 15.38 5.39
CA ALA A 9 -21.23 14.92 6.72
C ALA A 9 -20.84 13.45 6.53
N SER A 10 -19.55 13.20 6.40
CA SER A 10 -19.03 11.86 6.60
C SER A 10 -19.47 11.46 8.00
N ASP A 11 -20.12 10.31 8.11
CA ASP A 11 -20.51 9.75 9.39
C ASP A 11 -19.25 9.68 10.26
N PRO A 12 -19.21 10.32 11.46
CA PRO A 12 -18.01 10.30 12.30
C PRO A 12 -17.59 8.89 12.73
N TRP A 13 -18.45 7.91 12.52
CA TRP A 13 -18.17 6.49 12.81
C TRP A 13 -17.68 5.71 11.58
N GLN A 14 -17.67 6.33 10.40
CA GLN A 14 -17.20 5.71 9.18
C GLN A 14 -15.67 5.85 9.07
N GLY A 15 -14.93 4.84 9.51
CA GLY A 15 -13.46 4.85 9.52
C GLY A 15 -12.83 5.11 8.16
N HIS A 16 -13.23 4.33 7.14
CA HIS A 16 -12.80 4.53 5.75
C HIS A 16 -14.00 4.72 4.83
N ASP A 17 -13.88 5.65 3.87
CA ASP A 17 -14.88 5.78 2.82
C ASP A 17 -14.99 4.48 2.00
N VAL A 18 -16.17 3.89 1.98
CA VAL A 18 -16.44 2.61 1.31
C VAL A 18 -16.14 2.71 -0.18
N GLY A 19 -16.48 3.84 -0.82
CA GLY A 19 -16.18 4.08 -2.23
C GLY A 19 -14.68 4.06 -2.49
N GLY A 20 -13.90 4.74 -1.65
CA GLY A 20 -12.43 4.74 -1.70
C GLY A 20 -11.83 3.36 -1.50
N LEU A 21 -12.37 2.55 -0.58
CA LEU A 21 -11.93 1.16 -0.38
C LEU A 21 -12.16 0.31 -1.63
N PHE A 22 -13.33 0.39 -2.26
CA PHE A 22 -13.62 -0.35 -3.49
C PHE A 22 -12.72 0.10 -4.64
N VAL A 23 -12.57 1.39 -4.86
CA VAL A 23 -11.68 1.93 -5.91
C VAL A 23 -10.25 1.46 -5.69
N GLY A 24 -9.74 1.55 -4.46
CA GLY A 24 -8.40 1.08 -4.10
C GLY A 24 -8.23 -0.43 -4.31
N LEU A 25 -9.23 -1.22 -3.92
CA LEU A 25 -9.23 -2.67 -4.07
C LEU A 25 -9.21 -3.07 -5.56
N PHE A 26 -10.10 -2.52 -6.39
CA PHE A 26 -10.15 -2.86 -7.81
C PHE A 26 -8.92 -2.37 -8.57
N ALA A 27 -8.46 -1.15 -8.31
CA ALA A 27 -7.25 -0.61 -8.91
C ALA A 27 -6.01 -1.43 -8.51
N GLY A 28 -5.87 -1.75 -7.23
CA GLY A 28 -4.78 -2.57 -6.71
C GLY A 28 -4.80 -3.99 -7.29
N ALA A 29 -5.98 -4.61 -7.37
CA ALA A 29 -6.15 -5.93 -7.96
C ALA A 29 -5.80 -5.94 -9.46
N ALA A 30 -6.21 -4.93 -10.22
CA ALA A 30 -5.87 -4.79 -11.64
C ALA A 30 -4.35 -4.66 -11.86
N VAL A 31 -3.67 -3.84 -11.06
CA VAL A 31 -2.21 -3.72 -11.07
C VAL A 31 -1.54 -5.05 -10.72
N LEU A 32 -2.01 -5.73 -9.67
CA LEU A 32 -1.47 -7.02 -9.24
C LEU A 32 -1.60 -8.09 -10.32
N VAL A 33 -2.77 -8.21 -10.94
CA VAL A 33 -3.01 -9.16 -12.04
C VAL A 33 -2.10 -8.83 -13.24
N GLY A 34 -2.03 -7.57 -13.65
CA GLY A 34 -1.16 -7.14 -14.75
C GLY A 34 0.32 -7.45 -14.49
N LEU A 35 0.81 -7.15 -13.29
CA LEU A 35 2.20 -7.47 -12.90
C LEU A 35 2.45 -8.98 -12.83
N THR A 36 1.50 -9.75 -12.29
CA THR A 36 1.63 -11.21 -12.19
C THR A 36 1.70 -11.86 -13.56
N VAL A 37 0.81 -11.47 -14.47
CA VAL A 37 0.82 -11.97 -15.88
C VAL A 37 2.12 -11.58 -16.57
N TYR A 38 2.56 -10.33 -16.41
CA TYR A 38 3.83 -9.87 -16.99
C TYR A 38 5.02 -10.66 -16.45
N LEU A 39 5.12 -10.84 -15.12
CA LEU A 39 6.21 -11.61 -14.51
C LEU A 39 6.17 -13.08 -14.91
N ALA A 40 4.99 -13.71 -14.94
CA ALA A 40 4.82 -15.08 -15.37
C ALA A 40 5.30 -15.29 -16.82
N SER A 41 4.95 -14.37 -17.74
CA SER A 41 5.42 -14.43 -19.12
C SER A 41 6.95 -14.31 -19.26
N ARG A 42 7.58 -13.60 -18.31
CA ARG A 42 9.03 -13.41 -18.28
C ARG A 42 9.77 -14.61 -17.70
N LEU A 43 9.21 -15.24 -16.67
CA LEU A 43 9.78 -16.38 -15.97
C LEU A 43 9.56 -17.70 -16.72
N ALA A 44 8.90 -17.67 -17.89
CA ALA A 44 8.74 -18.85 -18.74
C ALA A 44 10.11 -19.47 -19.07
N PRO A 45 10.25 -20.81 -18.98
CA PRO A 45 11.53 -21.51 -19.09
C PRO A 45 12.28 -21.23 -20.40
N ALA A 46 11.59 -20.89 -21.47
CA ALA A 46 12.19 -20.51 -22.74
C ALA A 46 13.06 -19.22 -22.67
N ASN A 47 12.82 -18.35 -21.68
CA ASN A 47 13.52 -17.09 -21.50
C ASN A 47 14.69 -17.14 -20.48
N PHE A 48 14.85 -18.26 -19.75
CA PHE A 48 15.85 -18.39 -18.67
C PHE A 48 17.31 -18.28 -19.14
N ARG A 49 17.58 -18.65 -20.39
CA ARG A 49 18.97 -18.66 -20.96
C ARG A 49 19.55 -17.26 -21.24
N ARG A 50 18.81 -16.16 -21.01
CA ARG A 50 19.26 -14.79 -21.31
C ARG A 50 19.19 -13.84 -20.13
N TYR A 51 19.43 -14.35 -18.90
CA TYR A 51 19.44 -13.49 -17.73
C TYR A 51 20.68 -12.58 -17.73
N THR A 52 20.46 -11.30 -17.88
CA THR A 52 21.48 -10.26 -17.70
C THR A 52 21.26 -9.60 -16.32
N PRO A 53 22.33 -9.07 -15.67
CA PRO A 53 22.18 -8.38 -14.37
C PRO A 53 21.09 -7.29 -14.36
N VAL A 54 21.00 -6.53 -15.48
CA VAL A 54 19.96 -5.50 -15.65
C VAL A 54 18.55 -6.09 -15.58
N ARG A 55 18.34 -7.25 -16.20
CA ARG A 55 17.03 -7.93 -16.18
C ARG A 55 16.68 -8.42 -14.79
N VAL A 56 17.65 -9.02 -14.09
CA VAL A 56 17.45 -9.50 -12.71
C VAL A 56 17.04 -8.36 -11.80
N CYS A 57 17.77 -7.23 -11.80
CA CYS A 57 17.45 -6.08 -10.97
C CYS A 57 16.04 -5.53 -11.28
N ARG A 58 15.64 -5.49 -12.56
CA ARG A 58 14.32 -5.04 -12.96
C ARG A 58 13.23 -6.02 -12.53
N ASP A 59 13.45 -7.31 -12.71
CA ASP A 59 12.46 -8.34 -12.37
C ASP A 59 12.28 -8.44 -10.84
N VAL A 60 13.35 -8.27 -10.05
CA VAL A 60 13.30 -8.14 -8.59
C VAL A 60 12.51 -6.88 -8.18
N SER A 61 12.75 -5.75 -8.82
CA SER A 61 11.99 -4.51 -8.58
C SER A 61 10.49 -4.71 -8.83
N LEU A 62 10.12 -5.31 -9.96
CA LEU A 62 8.73 -5.59 -10.31
C LEU A 62 8.07 -6.61 -9.38
N LEU A 63 8.83 -7.63 -8.95
CA LEU A 63 8.36 -8.60 -7.96
C LEU A 63 8.08 -7.92 -6.61
N ALA A 64 8.95 -7.01 -6.17
CA ALA A 64 8.74 -6.25 -4.95
C ALA A 64 7.48 -5.37 -5.05
N VAL A 65 7.23 -4.72 -6.20
CA VAL A 65 5.98 -3.97 -6.45
C VAL A 65 4.76 -4.90 -6.42
N ALA A 66 4.83 -6.07 -7.05
CA ALA A 66 3.73 -7.03 -7.05
C ALA A 66 3.40 -7.54 -5.64
N LEU A 67 4.42 -7.88 -4.84
CA LEU A 67 4.25 -8.29 -3.45
C LEU A 67 3.69 -7.15 -2.58
N GLY A 68 4.17 -5.92 -2.77
CA GLY A 68 3.65 -4.73 -2.10
C GLY A 68 2.17 -4.48 -2.45
N SER A 69 1.82 -4.58 -3.74
CA SER A 69 0.43 -4.45 -4.19
C SER A 69 -0.47 -5.55 -3.60
N ALA A 70 0.01 -6.79 -3.54
CA ALA A 70 -0.73 -7.90 -2.94
C ALA A 70 -0.98 -7.66 -1.44
N LEU A 71 0.04 -7.20 -0.73
CA LEU A 71 -0.06 -6.91 0.70
C LEU A 71 -0.99 -5.72 0.97
N TYR A 72 -0.95 -4.70 0.13
CA TYR A 72 -1.84 -3.54 0.24
C TYR A 72 -3.30 -3.93 -0.03
N VAL A 73 -3.57 -4.69 -1.11
CA VAL A 73 -4.90 -5.23 -1.44
C VAL A 73 -5.41 -6.12 -0.30
N TRP A 74 -4.55 -6.94 0.30
CA TRP A 74 -4.88 -7.73 1.49
C TRP A 74 -5.30 -6.84 2.67
N GLY A 75 -4.58 -5.75 2.92
CA GLY A 75 -4.92 -4.79 3.97
C GLY A 75 -6.28 -4.12 3.75
N LEU A 76 -6.55 -3.67 2.51
CA LEU A 76 -7.85 -3.11 2.15
C LEU A 76 -8.98 -4.13 2.30
N PHE A 77 -8.75 -5.37 1.88
CA PHE A 77 -9.71 -6.46 2.00
C PHE A 77 -10.01 -6.79 3.47
N HIS A 78 -8.98 -6.79 4.31
CA HIS A 78 -9.15 -6.99 5.75
C HIS A 78 -10.03 -5.90 6.37
N LEU A 79 -9.78 -4.63 6.02
CA LEU A 79 -10.62 -3.51 6.47
C LEU A 79 -12.07 -3.62 5.99
N LEU A 80 -12.29 -4.09 4.77
CA LEU A 80 -13.62 -4.25 4.20
C LEU A 80 -14.44 -5.36 4.89
N LEU A 81 -13.75 -6.39 5.40
CA LEU A 81 -14.38 -7.51 6.11
C LEU A 81 -14.58 -7.26 7.61
N THR A 82 -14.00 -6.19 8.14
CA THR A 82 -14.13 -5.82 9.57
C THR A 82 -15.25 -4.81 9.70
N ASP A 83 -16.32 -5.18 10.41
CA ASP A 83 -17.47 -4.32 10.65
C ASP A 83 -17.09 -3.08 11.47
N GLU A 84 -17.82 -1.98 11.29
CA GLU A 84 -17.59 -0.71 12.02
C GLU A 84 -17.69 -0.91 13.56
N GLN A 85 -18.53 -1.83 14.00
CA GLN A 85 -18.68 -2.17 15.41
C GLN A 85 -17.40 -2.82 15.96
N ASP A 86 -16.82 -3.76 15.21
CA ASP A 86 -15.56 -4.43 15.58
C ASP A 86 -14.39 -3.42 15.60
N GLN A 87 -14.38 -2.46 14.67
CA GLN A 87 -13.37 -1.39 14.64
C GLN A 87 -13.48 -0.48 15.87
N ALA A 88 -14.70 -0.12 16.26
CA ALA A 88 -14.92 0.69 17.47
C ALA A 88 -14.55 -0.06 18.75
N GLU A 89 -14.84 -1.36 18.83
CA GLU A 89 -14.47 -2.22 19.97
C GLU A 89 -12.95 -2.36 20.08
N GLU A 90 -12.25 -2.58 18.98
CA GLU A 90 -10.77 -2.62 18.95
C GLU A 90 -10.15 -1.29 19.41
N CYS A 91 -10.76 -0.15 19.05
CA CYS A 91 -10.34 1.15 19.55
C CYS A 91 -10.50 1.23 21.09
N GLU A 92 -11.64 0.82 21.63
CA GLU A 92 -11.86 0.85 23.07
C GLU A 92 -10.94 -0.11 23.84
N LEU A 93 -10.69 -1.31 23.29
CA LEU A 93 -9.78 -2.30 23.89
C LEU A 93 -8.33 -1.81 23.96
N ARG A 94 -7.89 -1.06 22.95
CA ARG A 94 -6.50 -0.54 22.86
C ARG A 94 -6.34 0.88 23.39
N ARG A 95 -7.39 1.44 24.00
CA ARG A 95 -7.35 2.79 24.53
C ARG A 95 -6.27 2.94 25.61
N PRO A 96 -5.33 3.90 25.46
CA PRO A 96 -4.33 4.18 26.47
C PRO A 96 -4.96 4.68 27.78
N ALA A 97 -4.34 4.36 28.91
CA ALA A 97 -4.82 4.82 30.20
C ALA A 97 -4.82 6.36 30.26
N GLY A 98 -5.95 6.94 30.68
CA GLY A 98 -6.11 8.40 30.78
C GLY A 98 -6.61 9.11 29.51
N VAL A 99 -6.83 8.38 28.41
CA VAL A 99 -7.42 8.94 27.18
C VAL A 99 -8.94 8.91 27.25
N ALA A 100 -9.59 9.98 26.79
CA ALA A 100 -11.05 10.10 26.78
C ALA A 100 -11.70 9.03 25.88
N ARG A 101 -13.02 8.86 26.03
CA ARG A 101 -13.80 7.94 25.18
C ARG A 101 -13.77 8.37 23.73
N LEU A 102 -13.87 7.38 22.85
CA LEU A 102 -13.98 7.50 21.42
C LEU A 102 -15.17 8.40 21.02
N VAL A 103 -14.94 9.32 20.07
CA VAL A 103 -15.99 10.17 19.47
C VAL A 103 -16.13 9.96 17.97
N GLY A 104 -15.16 9.31 17.34
CA GLY A 104 -15.19 9.03 15.91
C GLY A 104 -14.05 8.11 15.48
N LEU A 105 -14.16 7.64 14.24
CA LEU A 105 -13.17 6.81 13.55
C LEU A 105 -12.73 7.55 12.28
N ARG A 106 -11.43 7.55 11.99
CA ARG A 106 -10.90 8.07 10.73
C ARG A 106 -9.94 7.07 10.13
N GLY A 107 -10.15 6.76 8.86
CA GLY A 107 -9.27 5.89 8.09
C GLY A 107 -8.32 6.67 7.20
N ASP A 108 -7.02 6.38 7.31
CA ASP A 108 -6.01 6.88 6.39
C ASP A 108 -5.59 5.74 5.44
N PHE A 109 -5.45 6.07 4.14
CA PHE A 109 -5.04 5.10 3.12
C PHE A 109 -3.52 4.99 2.95
N VAL A 110 -2.77 6.05 3.29
CA VAL A 110 -1.31 6.09 3.18
C VAL A 110 -0.69 6.88 4.34
N PRO A 111 -0.11 6.22 5.34
CA PRO A 111 -0.08 4.77 5.59
C PRO A 111 -1.49 4.22 5.86
N LEU A 112 -1.70 2.92 5.62
CA LEU A 112 -2.97 2.28 5.91
C LEU A 112 -3.13 2.15 7.43
N ARG A 113 -4.08 2.91 8.01
CA ARG A 113 -4.34 2.91 9.46
C ARG A 113 -5.75 3.34 9.79
N LEU A 114 -6.23 2.90 10.92
CA LEU A 114 -7.46 3.37 11.54
C LEU A 114 -7.10 4.25 12.73
N VAL A 115 -7.55 5.48 12.72
CA VAL A 115 -7.33 6.46 13.79
C VAL A 115 -8.59 6.56 14.64
N CYS A 116 -8.44 6.34 15.94
CA CYS A 116 -9.49 6.50 16.93
C CYS A 116 -9.48 7.94 17.43
N GLU A 117 -10.51 8.71 17.07
CA GLU A 117 -10.61 10.13 17.39
C GLU A 117 -11.16 10.34 18.81
N THR A 118 -10.52 11.27 19.54
CA THR A 118 -10.93 11.61 20.90
C THR A 118 -11.27 13.10 21.02
N PRO A 119 -12.19 13.51 21.92
CA PRO A 119 -12.63 14.90 22.05
C PRO A 119 -11.50 15.85 22.47
N ASN A 120 -10.42 15.34 23.02
CA ASN A 120 -9.27 16.11 23.48
C ASN A 120 -8.11 16.18 22.48
N GLY A 121 -8.28 15.61 21.26
CA GLY A 121 -7.23 15.57 20.24
C GLY A 121 -6.06 14.62 20.56
N HIS A 122 -6.19 13.76 21.55
CA HIS A 122 -5.24 12.70 21.86
C HIS A 122 -5.62 11.42 21.09
N ASP A 123 -5.61 11.55 19.76
CA ASP A 123 -5.95 10.46 18.85
C ASP A 123 -4.89 9.37 18.91
N TYR A 124 -5.31 8.12 18.74
CA TYR A 124 -4.41 6.97 18.76
C TYR A 124 -4.74 6.02 17.60
N ASP A 125 -3.71 5.35 17.11
CA ASP A 125 -3.84 4.45 15.98
C ASP A 125 -4.17 3.03 16.45
N VAL A 126 -5.20 2.45 15.89
CA VAL A 126 -5.40 1.00 15.92
C VAL A 126 -4.93 0.47 14.58
N VAL A 127 -3.83 -0.24 14.63
CA VAL A 127 -3.15 -0.67 13.42
C VAL A 127 -3.89 -1.87 12.85
N VAL A 128 -4.32 -1.75 11.61
CA VAL A 128 -4.41 -2.85 10.64
C VAL A 128 -3.14 -3.70 10.83
N PRO A 129 -3.13 -5.04 10.73
CA PRO A 129 -2.03 -5.87 11.22
C PRO A 129 -0.66 -5.20 11.10
N GLY A 130 0.01 -5.01 12.26
CA GLY A 130 1.18 -4.10 12.39
C GLY A 130 2.37 -4.39 11.47
N TYR A 131 2.35 -5.53 10.77
CA TYR A 131 3.35 -5.90 9.77
C TYR A 131 3.13 -5.26 8.39
N ILE A 132 1.93 -4.75 8.07
CA ILE A 132 1.61 -4.26 6.71
C ILE A 132 2.47 -3.06 6.35
N ASN A 133 2.41 -1.99 7.13
CA ASN A 133 3.12 -0.75 6.81
C ASN A 133 4.65 -0.91 6.78
N PRO A 134 5.31 -1.58 7.75
CA PRO A 134 6.75 -1.80 7.66
C PRO A 134 7.13 -2.69 6.48
N SER A 135 6.34 -3.72 6.17
CA SER A 135 6.59 -4.57 4.99
C SER A 135 6.43 -3.80 3.68
N LEU A 136 5.42 -2.95 3.55
CA LEU A 136 5.24 -2.06 2.39
C LEU A 136 6.44 -1.13 2.22
N THR A 137 6.95 -0.56 3.32
CA THR A 137 8.13 0.31 3.29
C THR A 137 9.37 -0.44 2.79
N VAL A 138 9.62 -1.64 3.31
CA VAL A 138 10.76 -2.48 2.87
C VAL A 138 10.63 -2.86 1.40
N LEU A 139 9.43 -3.27 0.95
CA LEU A 139 9.20 -3.63 -0.45
C LEU A 139 9.35 -2.43 -1.39
N LEU A 140 8.91 -1.25 -0.98
CA LEU A 140 9.11 -0.01 -1.73
C LEU A 140 10.60 0.32 -1.87
N LEU A 141 11.36 0.24 -0.79
CA LEU A 141 12.81 0.48 -0.82
C LEU A 141 13.52 -0.54 -1.72
N LEU A 142 13.14 -1.80 -1.67
CA LEU A 142 13.68 -2.86 -2.53
C LEU A 142 13.34 -2.60 -4.01
N ALA A 143 12.11 -2.20 -4.30
CA ALA A 143 11.69 -1.84 -5.65
C ALA A 143 12.50 -0.66 -6.21
N LEU A 144 12.68 0.40 -5.42
CA LEU A 144 13.47 1.58 -5.80
C LEU A 144 14.94 1.21 -6.00
N ALA A 145 15.56 0.46 -5.09
CA ALA A 145 16.93 0.02 -5.21
C ALA A 145 17.15 -0.83 -6.47
N GLY A 146 16.25 -1.78 -6.75
CA GLY A 146 16.28 -2.59 -7.96
C GLY A 146 16.14 -1.77 -9.25
N ALA A 147 15.22 -0.80 -9.25
CA ALA A 147 15.01 0.09 -10.40
C ALA A 147 16.24 0.98 -10.67
N VAL A 148 16.84 1.56 -9.62
CA VAL A 148 18.06 2.38 -9.71
C VAL A 148 19.24 1.54 -10.21
N ALA A 149 19.45 0.36 -9.63
CA ALA A 149 20.51 -0.55 -10.06
C ALA A 149 20.36 -0.95 -11.53
N ALA A 150 19.15 -1.31 -11.96
CA ALA A 150 18.87 -1.61 -13.38
C ALA A 150 19.19 -0.42 -14.29
N GLY A 151 18.82 0.80 -13.90
CA GLY A 151 19.09 2.02 -14.63
C GLY A 151 20.59 2.33 -14.78
N LEU A 152 21.35 2.21 -13.67
CA LEU A 152 22.80 2.43 -13.66
C LEU A 152 23.54 1.40 -14.54
N LEU A 153 23.22 0.10 -14.40
CA LEU A 153 23.78 -0.96 -15.22
C LEU A 153 23.48 -0.75 -16.71
N HIS A 154 22.27 -0.33 -17.05
CA HIS A 154 21.89 -0.06 -18.42
C HIS A 154 22.69 1.11 -19.03
N ARG A 155 22.90 2.19 -18.27
CA ARG A 155 23.74 3.33 -18.71
C ARG A 155 25.20 2.91 -18.92
N GLY A 156 25.76 2.11 -18.01
CA GLY A 156 27.12 1.59 -18.11
C GLY A 156 27.34 0.76 -19.40
N GLN A 157 26.38 -0.08 -19.75
CA GLN A 157 26.44 -0.89 -20.98
C GLN A 157 26.45 -0.03 -22.26
N ARG A 158 25.61 1.02 -22.31
CA ARG A 158 25.58 1.96 -23.44
C ARG A 158 26.88 2.72 -23.62
N SER A 159 27.50 3.14 -22.52
CA SER A 159 28.79 3.87 -22.55
C SER A 159 29.93 3.02 -23.08
N SER A 160 29.96 1.71 -22.75
CA SER A 160 30.98 0.77 -23.22
C SER A 160 30.89 0.49 -24.72
N THR A 161 29.66 0.42 -25.25
CA THR A 161 29.43 0.18 -26.70
C THR A 161 29.86 1.39 -27.54
N ARG A 162 29.65 2.62 -27.01
CA ARG A 162 30.01 3.85 -27.71
C ARG A 162 31.54 4.09 -27.79
N LYS A 163 32.32 3.51 -26.87
CA LYS A 163 33.79 3.64 -26.87
C LYS A 163 34.50 2.64 -27.79
N LYS A 164 33.78 1.62 -28.29
CA LYS A 164 34.35 0.56 -29.12
C LYS A 164 34.02 0.72 -30.63
N GLY A 165 33.22 1.67 -31.02
CA GLY A 165 32.93 2.06 -32.39
C GLY A 165 33.56 3.42 -32.75
#